data_0069573591733587f3d6b6540e363c13
#
_entry.id   0069573591733587f3d6b6540e363c13
#
_cell.length_a   1.000
_cell.length_b   1.000
_cell.length_c   1.000
_cell.angle_alpha   90.00
_cell.angle_beta   90.00
_cell.angle_gamma   90.00
#
_symmetry.space_group_name_H-M   'P 1'
#
loop_
_entity.id
_entity.type
_entity.pdbx_description
1 polymer ?
#
loop_
_entity_poly.entity_id
_entity_poly.type
_entity_poly.pdbx_seq_one_letter_code
_entity_poly.pdbx_strand_id
1 'polypeptide(L)'
;GILTMAEWLLEHPEIPHGPIEILFSPDEETGHGMDHVPLSKLVSKAFYTVDGGQEGEIETECFNAWKSELSFTGVAAHLGSARGKMVNAATMAAAFIAALPAQESPEATDGYYGYFCPIEIRGSTESASVLLFLRDFDIENMKRRLDRVETIARGIEAQFPGGTVAVKHTCQYLNMKSKLDGEPEVVNLLHEAARKAGVETYMKPIRGGTDGSRLTELGIPTPNIFTGGHNYH
;
A
#
# COMPACT_ATOMS: atom_id res chain seq x y z
N GLY A 1 15.68 17.84 -8.66
CA GLY A 1 15.25 17.21 -9.92
C GLY A 1 14.16 18.03 -10.61
N ILE A 2 12.87 17.92 -10.20
CA ILE A 2 11.73 18.56 -10.92
C ILE A 2 11.90 20.08 -11.06
N LEU A 3 12.22 20.80 -9.98
CA LEU A 3 12.42 22.26 -10.02
C LEU A 3 13.63 22.65 -10.86
N THR A 4 14.74 21.91 -10.78
CA THR A 4 15.93 22.14 -11.61
C THR A 4 15.63 21.92 -13.09
N MET A 5 14.84 20.89 -13.42
CA MET A 5 14.37 20.66 -14.80
C MET A 5 13.53 21.84 -15.29
N ALA A 6 12.59 22.34 -14.47
CA ALA A 6 11.75 23.47 -14.84
C ALA A 6 12.57 24.74 -15.06
N GLU A 7 13.50 25.06 -14.15
CA GLU A 7 14.43 26.17 -14.28
C GLU A 7 15.25 26.07 -15.57
N TRP A 8 15.84 24.89 -15.80
CA TRP A 8 16.66 24.63 -17.00
C TRP A 8 15.87 24.82 -18.30
N LEU A 9 14.63 24.35 -18.38
CA LEU A 9 13.77 24.53 -19.56
C LEU A 9 13.41 26.02 -19.78
N LEU A 10 13.24 26.80 -18.71
CA LEU A 10 13.01 28.25 -18.82
C LEU A 10 14.24 29.00 -19.31
N GLU A 11 15.44 28.54 -18.97
CA GLU A 11 16.71 29.12 -19.41
C GLU A 11 17.09 28.72 -20.84
N HIS A 12 16.50 27.62 -21.36
CA HIS A 12 16.77 27.03 -22.67
C HIS A 12 15.53 27.00 -23.58
N PRO A 13 14.96 28.16 -23.94
CA PRO A 13 13.73 28.22 -24.75
C PRO A 13 13.88 27.65 -26.16
N GLU A 14 15.11 27.41 -26.63
CA GLU A 14 15.41 26.73 -27.90
C GLU A 14 15.09 25.24 -27.87
N ILE A 15 14.86 24.64 -26.66
CA ILE A 15 14.52 23.21 -26.55
C ILE A 15 13.01 23.04 -26.72
N PRO A 16 12.58 22.36 -27.79
CA PRO A 16 11.15 22.16 -28.03
C PRO A 16 10.58 21.17 -27.01
N HIS A 17 9.54 21.58 -26.31
CA HIS A 17 8.76 20.71 -25.43
C HIS A 17 7.26 21.05 -25.49
N GLY A 18 6.42 20.08 -25.17
CA GLY A 18 4.99 20.30 -24.99
C GLY A 18 4.68 20.99 -23.65
N PRO A 19 3.39 21.26 -23.36
CA PRO A 19 2.98 21.72 -22.05
C PRO A 19 3.41 20.75 -20.94
N ILE A 20 3.91 21.29 -19.84
CA ILE A 20 4.35 20.50 -18.69
C ILE A 20 3.54 20.95 -17.47
N GLU A 21 2.97 19.99 -16.75
CA GLU A 21 2.34 20.20 -15.46
C GLU A 21 3.23 19.62 -14.36
N ILE A 22 3.44 20.37 -13.31
CA ILE A 22 4.18 19.93 -12.12
C ILE A 22 3.22 19.91 -10.96
N LEU A 23 3.11 18.76 -10.30
CA LEU A 23 2.26 18.53 -9.15
C LEU A 23 3.12 18.19 -7.93
N PHE A 24 2.98 18.98 -6.87
CA PHE A 24 3.50 18.66 -5.54
C PHE A 24 2.30 18.43 -4.62
N SER A 25 2.20 17.27 -4.04
CA SER A 25 1.14 16.90 -3.10
C SER A 25 1.67 16.88 -1.67
N PRO A 26 0.90 17.37 -0.68
CA PRO A 26 1.15 17.08 0.72
C PRO A 26 0.59 15.68 1.06
N ASP A 27 0.98 15.15 2.22
CA ASP A 27 0.39 13.94 2.83
C ASP A 27 0.58 12.63 2.03
N GLU A 28 1.58 12.54 1.14
CA GLU A 28 1.91 11.32 0.41
C GLU A 28 2.22 10.17 1.40
N GLU A 29 3.06 10.41 2.41
CA GLU A 29 3.49 9.45 3.42
C GLU A 29 2.35 8.87 4.28
N THR A 30 1.21 9.53 4.29
CA THR A 30 0.00 9.04 4.96
C THR A 30 -0.96 8.33 3.99
N GLY A 31 -0.63 8.28 2.70
CA GLY A 31 -1.47 7.71 1.63
C GLY A 31 -2.64 8.61 1.21
N HIS A 32 -2.61 9.90 1.58
CA HIS A 32 -3.66 10.88 1.31
C HIS A 32 -3.25 11.95 0.29
N GLY A 33 -2.08 11.83 -0.34
CA GLY A 33 -1.54 12.81 -1.27
C GLY A 33 -2.47 13.17 -2.43
N MET A 34 -3.25 12.20 -2.92
CA MET A 34 -4.16 12.41 -4.03
C MET A 34 -5.62 12.69 -3.64
N ASP A 35 -5.97 12.70 -2.37
CA ASP A 35 -7.38 12.80 -1.94
C ASP A 35 -8.04 14.15 -2.30
N HIS A 36 -7.25 15.21 -2.39
CA HIS A 36 -7.72 16.56 -2.67
C HIS A 36 -7.18 17.16 -3.97
N VAL A 37 -6.53 16.36 -4.80
CA VAL A 37 -6.04 16.83 -6.10
C VAL A 37 -7.22 17.18 -7.00
N PRO A 38 -7.27 18.41 -7.55
CA PRO A 38 -8.35 18.83 -8.42
C PRO A 38 -8.17 18.23 -9.82
N LEU A 39 -8.51 16.95 -10.00
CA LEU A 39 -8.32 16.20 -11.25
C LEU A 39 -8.87 16.95 -12.48
N SER A 40 -9.97 17.70 -12.32
CA SER A 40 -10.56 18.49 -13.40
C SER A 40 -9.67 19.64 -13.90
N LYS A 41 -8.62 20.00 -13.16
CA LYS A 41 -7.64 21.03 -13.55
C LYS A 41 -6.41 20.42 -14.24
N LEU A 42 -6.21 19.12 -14.12
CA LEU A 42 -5.13 18.42 -14.78
C LEU A 42 -5.53 18.18 -16.24
N VAL A 43 -4.67 18.58 -17.18
CA VAL A 43 -4.88 18.41 -18.62
C VAL A 43 -3.94 17.38 -19.24
N SER A 44 -2.88 17.01 -18.53
CA SER A 44 -1.93 15.98 -18.95
C SER A 44 -2.58 14.61 -18.96
N LYS A 45 -2.26 13.82 -19.99
CA LYS A 45 -2.80 12.46 -20.16
C LYS A 45 -2.01 11.40 -19.40
N ALA A 46 -0.81 11.73 -18.98
CA ALA A 46 0.10 10.89 -18.20
C ALA A 46 0.96 11.75 -17.27
N PHE A 47 1.36 11.18 -16.16
CA PHE A 47 2.32 11.75 -15.24
C PHE A 47 3.47 10.77 -14.98
N TYR A 48 4.51 11.24 -14.35
CA TYR A 48 5.64 10.44 -13.89
C TYR A 48 5.94 10.83 -12.44
N THR A 49 5.77 9.89 -11.53
CA THR A 49 6.12 10.12 -10.11
C THR A 49 7.63 10.01 -9.96
N VAL A 50 8.26 11.02 -9.38
CA VAL A 50 9.70 11.04 -9.11
C VAL A 50 9.92 10.65 -7.66
N ASP A 51 9.77 9.35 -7.37
CA ASP A 51 9.74 8.79 -6.01
C ASP A 51 10.30 7.34 -5.94
N GLY A 52 10.99 6.92 -7.00
CA GLY A 52 11.57 5.58 -7.06
C GLY A 52 12.95 5.48 -6.41
N GLY A 53 13.48 4.26 -6.38
CA GLY A 53 14.72 3.89 -5.74
C GLY A 53 15.98 4.22 -6.52
N GLN A 54 16.77 3.20 -6.83
CA GLN A 54 18.09 3.32 -7.44
C GLN A 54 18.03 3.80 -8.88
N GLU A 55 19.11 4.40 -9.34
CA GLU A 55 19.25 4.84 -10.74
C GLU A 55 18.93 3.70 -11.71
N GLY A 56 18.08 4.00 -12.68
CA GLY A 56 17.60 3.06 -13.68
C GLY A 56 16.34 2.27 -13.33
N GLU A 57 15.88 2.29 -12.06
CA GLU A 57 14.61 1.65 -11.69
C GLU A 57 13.42 2.36 -12.35
N ILE A 58 12.59 1.59 -13.06
CA ILE A 58 11.27 2.01 -13.52
C ILE A 58 10.25 1.08 -12.88
N GLU A 59 9.26 1.67 -12.23
CA GLU A 59 8.30 0.94 -11.44
C GLU A 59 6.90 1.16 -12.02
N THR A 60 6.32 0.09 -12.52
CA THR A 60 4.98 0.05 -13.14
C THR A 60 4.04 -0.89 -12.42
N GLU A 61 4.51 -1.47 -11.32
CA GLU A 61 3.80 -2.45 -10.54
C GLU A 61 3.99 -2.19 -9.05
N CYS A 62 2.91 -2.22 -8.29
CA CYS A 62 2.90 -2.03 -6.85
C CYS A 62 1.99 -3.07 -6.18
N PHE A 63 2.01 -3.15 -4.86
CA PHE A 63 1.05 -3.97 -4.15
C PHE A 63 -0.41 -3.53 -4.38
N ASN A 64 -1.34 -4.49 -4.33
CA ASN A 64 -2.68 -4.24 -3.83
C ASN A 64 -2.61 -4.13 -2.31
N ALA A 65 -3.26 -3.14 -1.73
CA ALA A 65 -3.18 -2.85 -0.30
C ALA A 65 -4.55 -2.80 0.35
N TRP A 66 -4.69 -3.55 1.43
CA TRP A 66 -5.87 -3.53 2.30
C TRP A 66 -5.45 -3.33 3.74
N LYS A 67 -6.34 -2.70 4.52
CA LYS A 67 -6.32 -2.77 5.97
C LYS A 67 -7.53 -3.56 6.46
N SER A 68 -7.31 -4.31 7.54
CA SER A 68 -8.37 -4.99 8.28
C SER A 68 -8.37 -4.46 9.71
N GLU A 69 -9.50 -3.96 10.13
CA GLU A 69 -9.75 -3.49 11.49
C GLU A 69 -10.56 -4.59 12.19
N LEU A 70 -9.96 -5.24 13.19
CA LEU A 70 -10.61 -6.28 13.97
C LEU A 70 -10.97 -5.73 15.35
N SER A 71 -12.19 -6.00 15.77
CA SER A 71 -12.69 -5.64 17.10
C SER A 71 -13.11 -6.90 17.84
N PHE A 72 -12.54 -7.10 19.02
CA PHE A 72 -12.81 -8.25 19.89
C PHE A 72 -13.62 -7.78 21.08
N THR A 73 -14.73 -8.46 21.36
CA THR A 73 -15.55 -8.20 22.55
C THR A 73 -15.49 -9.41 23.46
N GLY A 74 -15.12 -9.19 24.70
CA GLY A 74 -15.04 -10.19 25.74
C GLY A 74 -16.20 -10.08 26.75
N VAL A 75 -16.13 -10.90 27.79
CA VAL A 75 -17.05 -10.88 28.92
C VAL A 75 -16.24 -10.67 30.19
N ALA A 76 -16.37 -9.50 30.80
CA ALA A 76 -15.66 -9.19 32.05
C ALA A 76 -16.29 -9.92 33.24
N ALA A 77 -15.43 -10.31 34.19
CA ALA A 77 -15.84 -10.84 35.50
C ALA A 77 -14.76 -10.54 36.52
N HIS A 78 -15.14 -10.58 37.81
CA HIS A 78 -14.16 -10.45 38.89
C HIS A 78 -13.12 -11.56 38.80
N LEU A 79 -11.83 -11.20 38.78
CA LEU A 79 -10.73 -12.13 38.48
C LEU A 79 -10.70 -13.35 39.39
N GLY A 80 -10.96 -13.15 40.69
CA GLY A 80 -11.00 -14.24 41.67
C GLY A 80 -12.15 -15.24 41.50
N SER A 81 -13.18 -14.92 40.68
CA SER A 81 -14.35 -15.75 40.41
C SER A 81 -14.65 -15.89 38.89
N ALA A 82 -13.63 -15.70 38.05
CA ALA A 82 -13.76 -15.63 36.62
C ALA A 82 -13.97 -16.99 35.90
N ARG A 83 -13.70 -18.09 36.60
CA ARG A 83 -13.79 -19.45 36.03
C ARG A 83 -15.18 -19.72 35.44
N GLY A 84 -15.24 -20.02 34.14
CA GLY A 84 -16.47 -20.31 33.39
C GLY A 84 -17.39 -19.09 33.16
N LYS A 85 -16.90 -17.86 33.44
CA LYS A 85 -17.66 -16.62 33.27
C LYS A 85 -16.96 -15.59 32.40
N MET A 86 -15.63 -15.47 32.51
CA MET A 86 -14.86 -14.44 31.81
C MET A 86 -14.39 -14.94 30.45
N VAL A 87 -14.52 -14.07 29.46
CA VAL A 87 -13.85 -14.19 28.17
C VAL A 87 -13.00 -12.94 28.00
N ASN A 88 -11.69 -13.11 27.88
CA ASN A 88 -10.75 -12.00 27.84
C ASN A 88 -10.47 -11.57 26.38
N ALA A 89 -10.93 -10.38 25.98
CA ALA A 89 -10.76 -9.86 24.64
C ALA A 89 -9.27 -9.64 24.26
N ALA A 90 -8.43 -9.23 25.20
CA ALA A 90 -7.00 -9.10 24.93
C ALA A 90 -6.34 -10.44 24.60
N THR A 91 -6.78 -11.53 25.29
CA THR A 91 -6.31 -12.89 24.97
C THR A 91 -6.79 -13.35 23.59
N MET A 92 -8.05 -13.01 23.22
CA MET A 92 -8.58 -13.31 21.88
C MET A 92 -7.76 -12.62 20.80
N ALA A 93 -7.43 -11.32 20.95
CA ALA A 93 -6.62 -10.56 20.00
C ALA A 93 -5.20 -11.13 19.86
N ALA A 94 -4.57 -11.52 20.98
CA ALA A 94 -3.26 -12.15 20.98
C ALA A 94 -3.29 -13.52 20.26
N ALA A 95 -4.33 -14.33 20.50
CA ALA A 95 -4.53 -15.61 19.83
C ALA A 95 -4.76 -15.44 18.32
N PHE A 96 -5.50 -14.40 17.91
CA PHE A 96 -5.66 -14.05 16.50
C PHE A 96 -4.31 -13.77 15.83
N ILE A 97 -3.48 -12.90 16.42
CA ILE A 97 -2.16 -12.56 15.88
C ILE A 97 -1.28 -13.82 15.81
N ALA A 98 -1.28 -14.65 16.84
CA ALA A 98 -0.50 -15.89 16.87
C ALA A 98 -0.95 -16.93 15.83
N ALA A 99 -2.19 -16.84 15.34
CA ALA A 99 -2.72 -17.71 14.28
C ALA A 99 -2.40 -17.23 12.87
N LEU A 100 -1.88 -16.01 12.70
CA LEU A 100 -1.40 -15.54 11.41
C LEU A 100 -0.16 -16.33 10.96
N PRO A 101 0.02 -16.58 9.65
CA PRO A 101 1.16 -17.34 9.16
C PRO A 101 2.46 -16.54 9.32
N ALA A 102 3.31 -16.92 10.27
CA ALA A 102 4.56 -16.22 10.56
C ALA A 102 5.51 -16.09 9.35
N GLN A 103 5.48 -17.08 8.44
CA GLN A 103 6.26 -17.07 7.20
C GLN A 103 5.73 -16.08 6.14
N GLU A 104 4.56 -15.50 6.37
CA GLU A 104 3.96 -14.49 5.50
C GLU A 104 3.92 -13.11 6.20
N SER A 105 4.90 -12.83 7.03
CA SER A 105 5.11 -11.49 7.62
C SER A 105 6.04 -10.65 6.73
N PRO A 106 6.07 -9.31 6.88
CA PRO A 106 7.02 -8.47 6.16
C PRO A 106 8.48 -8.86 6.40
N GLU A 107 8.81 -9.31 7.61
CA GLU A 107 10.15 -9.74 8.01
C GLU A 107 10.58 -11.06 7.37
N ALA A 108 9.62 -11.85 6.90
CA ALA A 108 9.85 -13.17 6.29
C ALA A 108 9.65 -13.19 4.78
N THR A 109 9.27 -12.08 4.15
CA THR A 109 8.92 -12.02 2.72
C THR A 109 9.66 -10.92 1.99
N ASP A 110 9.98 -11.19 0.73
CA ASP A 110 10.58 -10.24 -0.22
C ASP A 110 9.96 -10.43 -1.62
N GLY A 111 10.52 -9.73 -2.62
CA GLY A 111 10.10 -9.84 -4.03
C GLY A 111 8.59 -9.73 -4.18
N TYR A 112 7.98 -10.69 -4.86
CA TYR A 112 6.54 -10.75 -5.14
C TYR A 112 5.69 -11.39 -4.05
N TYR A 113 6.29 -11.84 -2.95
CA TYR A 113 5.53 -12.43 -1.85
C TYR A 113 4.76 -11.36 -1.07
N GLY A 114 3.45 -11.57 -0.94
CA GLY A 114 2.60 -10.74 -0.11
C GLY A 114 2.70 -11.08 1.38
N TYR A 115 2.08 -10.27 2.23
CA TYR A 115 2.19 -10.44 3.67
C TYR A 115 0.94 -10.03 4.46
N PHE A 116 0.91 -10.46 5.74
CA PHE A 116 0.06 -9.96 6.82
C PHE A 116 0.96 -9.22 7.81
N CYS A 117 0.62 -7.97 8.14
CA CYS A 117 1.38 -7.16 9.10
C CYS A 117 0.46 -6.60 10.18
N PRO A 118 0.45 -7.15 11.40
CA PRO A 118 -0.16 -6.48 12.54
C PRO A 118 0.57 -5.16 12.80
N ILE A 119 -0.16 -4.04 12.68
CA ILE A 119 0.39 -2.69 12.88
C ILE A 119 0.18 -2.24 14.31
N GLU A 120 -0.97 -2.56 14.87
CA GLU A 120 -1.34 -2.12 16.20
C GLU A 120 -2.20 -3.17 16.89
N ILE A 121 -1.98 -3.33 18.18
CA ILE A 121 -2.86 -4.06 19.09
C ILE A 121 -3.14 -3.20 20.30
N ARG A 122 -4.43 -3.06 20.66
CA ARG A 122 -4.89 -2.42 21.90
C ARG A 122 -5.90 -3.33 22.57
N GLY A 123 -5.97 -3.32 23.90
CA GLY A 123 -6.98 -4.13 24.53
C GLY A 123 -7.02 -4.11 26.03
N SER A 124 -8.18 -4.56 26.53
CA SER A 124 -8.52 -4.84 27.92
C SER A 124 -9.21 -6.22 28.00
N THR A 125 -9.72 -6.57 29.15
CA THR A 125 -10.53 -7.80 29.32
C THR A 125 -11.87 -7.73 28.58
N GLU A 126 -12.46 -6.53 28.44
CA GLU A 126 -13.79 -6.34 27.85
C GLU A 126 -13.73 -6.13 26.34
N SER A 127 -12.71 -5.43 25.86
CA SER A 127 -12.58 -5.09 24.44
C SER A 127 -11.12 -5.05 24.02
N ALA A 128 -10.85 -5.46 22.78
CA ALA A 128 -9.54 -5.32 22.14
C ALA A 128 -9.70 -5.00 20.66
N SER A 129 -8.67 -4.47 20.06
CA SER A 129 -8.61 -4.21 18.61
C SER A 129 -7.25 -4.58 18.03
N VAL A 130 -7.27 -4.97 16.79
CA VAL A 130 -6.06 -5.20 15.97
C VAL A 130 -6.23 -4.45 14.66
N LEU A 131 -5.23 -3.65 14.30
CA LEU A 131 -5.07 -3.10 12.97
C LEU A 131 -4.08 -3.99 12.21
N LEU A 132 -4.51 -4.56 11.10
CA LEU A 132 -3.75 -5.47 10.27
C LEU A 132 -3.65 -4.91 8.85
N PHE A 133 -2.43 -4.78 8.33
CA PHE A 133 -2.21 -4.48 6.92
C PHE A 133 -1.97 -5.75 6.12
N LEU A 134 -2.56 -5.80 4.93
CA LEU A 134 -2.39 -6.88 3.97
C LEU A 134 -1.86 -6.31 2.67
N ARG A 135 -0.88 -7.01 2.08
CA ARG A 135 -0.26 -6.64 0.80
C ARG A 135 -0.11 -7.89 -0.06
N ASP A 136 -0.43 -7.75 -1.34
CA ASP A 136 -0.14 -8.77 -2.35
C ASP A 136 -0.14 -8.12 -3.75
N PHE A 137 0.72 -8.60 -4.65
CA PHE A 137 0.72 -8.12 -6.04
C PHE A 137 -0.47 -8.66 -6.84
N ASP A 138 -0.90 -9.88 -6.53
CA ASP A 138 -2.00 -10.55 -7.20
C ASP A 138 -3.32 -10.31 -6.46
N ILE A 139 -4.35 -9.86 -7.19
CA ILE A 139 -5.65 -9.53 -6.60
C ILE A 139 -6.41 -10.76 -6.09
N GLU A 140 -6.21 -11.93 -6.71
CA GLU A 140 -6.85 -13.16 -6.26
C GLU A 140 -6.16 -13.71 -5.00
N ASN A 141 -4.83 -13.54 -4.89
CA ASN A 141 -4.11 -13.81 -3.65
C ASN A 141 -4.58 -12.87 -2.54
N MET A 142 -4.79 -11.59 -2.84
CA MET A 142 -5.33 -10.63 -1.87
C MET A 142 -6.70 -11.06 -1.36
N LYS A 143 -7.63 -11.49 -2.23
CA LYS A 143 -8.93 -12.04 -1.82
C LYS A 143 -8.78 -13.23 -0.89
N ARG A 144 -7.86 -14.17 -1.21
CA ARG A 144 -7.55 -15.30 -0.34
C ARG A 144 -7.00 -14.88 1.02
N ARG A 145 -6.23 -13.80 1.08
CA ARG A 145 -5.75 -13.23 2.36
C ARG A 145 -6.90 -12.66 3.19
N LEU A 146 -7.82 -11.93 2.58
CA LEU A 146 -9.00 -11.40 3.26
C LEU A 146 -9.87 -12.55 3.82
N ASP A 147 -10.16 -13.58 3.02
CA ASP A 147 -10.89 -14.77 3.44
C ASP A 147 -10.19 -15.52 4.58
N ARG A 148 -8.86 -15.52 4.59
CA ARG A 148 -8.08 -16.13 5.67
C ARG A 148 -8.23 -15.38 6.98
N VAL A 149 -8.22 -14.05 6.95
CA VAL A 149 -8.49 -13.20 8.13
C VAL A 149 -9.86 -13.53 8.73
N GLU A 150 -10.89 -13.60 7.89
CA GLU A 150 -12.25 -13.98 8.31
C GLU A 150 -12.31 -15.39 8.90
N THR A 151 -11.58 -16.32 8.29
CA THR A 151 -11.55 -17.72 8.77
C THR A 151 -10.86 -17.83 10.13
N ILE A 152 -9.74 -17.12 10.34
CA ILE A 152 -9.06 -17.07 11.62
C ILE A 152 -9.99 -16.42 12.67
N ALA A 153 -10.64 -15.29 12.35
CA ALA A 153 -11.56 -14.60 13.24
C ALA A 153 -12.68 -15.54 13.74
N ARG A 154 -13.33 -16.29 12.82
CA ARG A 154 -14.33 -17.30 13.20
C ARG A 154 -13.74 -18.42 14.08
N GLY A 155 -12.49 -18.83 13.81
CA GLY A 155 -11.78 -19.81 14.63
C GLY A 155 -11.55 -19.31 16.07
N ILE A 156 -11.22 -18.02 16.23
CA ILE A 156 -11.07 -17.39 17.54
C ILE A 156 -12.42 -17.34 18.29
N GLU A 157 -13.51 -16.96 17.63
CA GLU A 157 -14.85 -16.98 18.27
C GLU A 157 -15.20 -18.38 18.77
N ALA A 158 -14.94 -19.41 17.97
CA ALA A 158 -15.20 -20.80 18.36
C ALA A 158 -14.33 -21.24 19.55
N GLN A 159 -13.07 -20.76 19.63
CA GLN A 159 -12.15 -21.05 20.73
C GLN A 159 -12.53 -20.34 22.04
N PHE A 160 -13.21 -19.20 21.95
CA PHE A 160 -13.57 -18.33 23.09
C PHE A 160 -15.10 -18.16 23.18
N PRO A 161 -15.87 -19.20 23.58
CA PRO A 161 -17.33 -19.12 23.63
C PRO A 161 -17.83 -17.97 24.50
N GLY A 162 -18.73 -17.15 23.94
CA GLY A 162 -19.24 -15.92 24.56
C GLY A 162 -18.50 -14.63 24.17
N GLY A 163 -17.31 -14.74 23.58
CA GLY A 163 -16.66 -13.61 22.91
C GLY A 163 -17.10 -13.47 21.47
N THR A 164 -16.88 -12.29 20.86
CA THR A 164 -17.17 -12.03 19.45
C THR A 164 -16.02 -11.32 18.77
N VAL A 165 -15.88 -11.51 17.45
CA VAL A 165 -14.90 -10.82 16.61
C VAL A 165 -15.61 -10.19 15.43
N ALA A 166 -15.53 -8.86 15.30
CA ALA A 166 -15.97 -8.13 14.13
C ALA A 166 -14.76 -7.79 13.25
N VAL A 167 -14.89 -7.98 11.95
CA VAL A 167 -13.85 -7.68 10.96
C VAL A 167 -14.39 -6.67 9.96
N LYS A 168 -13.58 -5.64 9.67
CA LYS A 168 -13.87 -4.66 8.62
C LYS A 168 -12.66 -4.54 7.72
N HIS A 169 -12.83 -4.84 6.43
CA HIS A 169 -11.82 -4.66 5.41
C HIS A 169 -12.00 -3.35 4.67
N THR A 170 -10.89 -2.66 4.38
CA THR A 170 -10.89 -1.43 3.57
C THR A 170 -9.75 -1.50 2.56
N CYS A 171 -10.07 -1.35 1.27
CA CYS A 171 -9.06 -1.17 0.24
C CYS A 171 -8.39 0.18 0.41
N GLN A 172 -7.07 0.22 0.36
CA GLN A 172 -6.28 1.45 0.42
C GLN A 172 -5.87 1.90 -0.99
N TYR A 173 -5.33 1.00 -1.80
CA TYR A 173 -5.01 1.21 -3.22
C TYR A 173 -4.88 -0.13 -3.95
N LEU A 174 -4.91 -0.07 -5.29
CA LEU A 174 -4.76 -1.21 -6.18
C LEU A 174 -3.42 -1.19 -6.90
N ASN A 175 -2.96 -2.36 -7.34
CA ASN A 175 -1.80 -2.50 -8.19
C ASN A 175 -2.03 -1.75 -9.52
N MET A 176 -1.13 -0.83 -9.85
CA MET A 176 -1.21 0.01 -11.05
C MET A 176 -0.92 -0.75 -12.35
N LYS A 177 -0.34 -1.96 -12.26
CA LYS A 177 0.12 -2.73 -13.43
C LYS A 177 -0.97 -2.90 -14.49
N SER A 178 -2.16 -3.33 -14.11
CA SER A 178 -3.24 -3.61 -15.08
C SER A 178 -3.67 -2.39 -15.90
N LYS A 179 -3.50 -1.19 -15.33
CA LYS A 179 -3.79 0.07 -16.03
C LYS A 179 -2.63 0.47 -16.94
N LEU A 180 -1.40 0.37 -16.45
CA LEU A 180 -0.20 0.73 -17.20
C LEU A 180 0.10 -0.24 -18.35
N ASP A 181 -0.25 -1.51 -18.22
CA ASP A 181 -0.17 -2.49 -19.33
C ASP A 181 -1.07 -2.08 -20.52
N GLY A 182 -2.16 -1.33 -20.26
CA GLY A 182 -3.01 -0.74 -21.29
C GLY A 182 -2.45 0.52 -21.95
N GLU A 183 -1.39 1.11 -21.40
CA GLU A 183 -0.79 2.38 -21.85
C GLU A 183 0.73 2.26 -22.03
N PRO A 184 1.19 1.30 -22.88
CA PRO A 184 2.62 0.98 -23.00
C PRO A 184 3.46 2.15 -23.49
N GLU A 185 2.90 3.11 -24.22
CA GLU A 185 3.61 4.28 -24.72
C GLU A 185 4.16 5.14 -23.59
N VAL A 186 3.44 5.25 -22.48
CA VAL A 186 3.85 6.05 -21.32
C VAL A 186 5.13 5.47 -20.71
N VAL A 187 5.22 4.14 -20.60
CA VAL A 187 6.39 3.44 -20.07
C VAL A 187 7.54 3.45 -21.07
N ASN A 188 7.25 3.24 -22.36
CA ASN A 188 8.26 3.26 -23.42
C ASN A 188 8.97 4.62 -23.52
N LEU A 189 8.24 5.72 -23.32
CA LEU A 189 8.82 7.06 -23.29
C LEU A 189 9.86 7.22 -22.17
N LEU A 190 9.63 6.63 -20.99
CA LEU A 190 10.61 6.62 -19.90
C LEU A 190 11.88 5.87 -20.29
N HIS A 191 11.76 4.67 -20.86
CA HIS A 191 12.90 3.90 -21.33
C HIS A 191 13.70 4.65 -22.39
N GLU A 192 13.00 5.29 -23.33
CA GLU A 192 13.66 6.07 -24.38
C GLU A 192 14.37 7.30 -23.81
N ALA A 193 13.74 8.02 -22.90
CA ALA A 193 14.33 9.19 -22.25
C ALA A 193 15.57 8.82 -21.44
N ALA A 194 15.51 7.76 -20.64
CA ALA A 194 16.64 7.26 -19.86
C ALA A 194 17.80 6.83 -20.77
N ARG A 195 17.51 6.09 -21.84
CA ARG A 195 18.52 5.70 -22.84
C ARG A 195 19.20 6.90 -23.48
N LYS A 196 18.45 7.97 -23.82
CA LYS A 196 19.00 9.22 -24.34
C LYS A 196 19.90 9.94 -23.33
N ALA A 197 19.56 9.80 -22.04
CA ALA A 197 20.38 10.33 -20.92
C ALA A 197 21.58 9.43 -20.57
N GLY A 198 21.76 8.28 -21.25
CA GLY A 198 22.85 7.35 -20.97
C GLY A 198 22.60 6.45 -19.75
N VAL A 199 21.36 6.35 -19.29
CA VAL A 199 20.95 5.52 -18.15
C VAL A 199 20.37 4.21 -18.67
N GLU A 200 20.91 3.09 -18.21
CA GLU A 200 20.34 1.76 -18.44
C GLU A 200 19.19 1.51 -17.45
N THR A 201 18.04 1.10 -17.96
CA THR A 201 16.83 0.96 -17.16
C THR A 201 16.46 -0.52 -16.94
N TYR A 202 15.84 -0.79 -15.82
CA TYR A 202 15.26 -2.09 -15.48
C TYR A 202 13.96 -1.92 -14.71
N MET A 203 13.08 -2.93 -14.82
CA MET A 203 11.78 -2.93 -14.15
C MET A 203 11.92 -3.52 -12.75
N LYS A 204 11.29 -2.89 -11.77
CA LYS A 204 11.21 -3.38 -10.39
C LYS A 204 9.82 -3.10 -9.79
N PRO A 205 9.21 -4.06 -9.11
CA PRO A 205 7.94 -3.83 -8.43
C PRO A 205 8.15 -3.08 -7.12
N ILE A 206 7.21 -2.19 -6.78
CA ILE A 206 7.18 -1.48 -5.50
C ILE A 206 6.45 -2.34 -4.47
N ARG A 207 7.08 -2.62 -3.33
CA ARG A 207 6.44 -3.29 -2.18
C ARG A 207 5.66 -2.31 -1.28
N GLY A 208 5.11 -1.28 -1.86
CA GLY A 208 4.33 -0.21 -1.27
C GLY A 208 3.39 0.39 -2.30
N GLY A 209 2.97 1.62 -2.09
CA GLY A 209 2.25 2.45 -3.04
C GLY A 209 2.91 3.82 -3.13
N THR A 210 2.56 4.58 -4.14
CA THR A 210 2.97 5.97 -4.36
C THR A 210 1.78 6.80 -4.79
N ASP A 211 1.90 8.11 -4.80
CA ASP A 211 0.89 8.98 -5.42
C ASP A 211 0.65 8.62 -6.89
N GLY A 212 1.66 8.09 -7.59
CA GLY A 212 1.52 7.59 -8.95
C GLY A 212 0.58 6.39 -9.08
N SER A 213 0.60 5.47 -8.13
CA SER A 213 -0.34 4.34 -8.10
C SER A 213 -1.78 4.84 -7.91
N ARG A 214 -1.96 5.87 -7.07
CA ARG A 214 -3.27 6.47 -6.83
C ARG A 214 -3.79 7.27 -8.03
N LEU A 215 -2.94 8.07 -8.69
CA LEU A 215 -3.30 8.76 -9.94
C LEU A 215 -3.66 7.77 -11.04
N THR A 216 -2.92 6.67 -11.16
CA THR A 216 -3.21 5.61 -12.13
C THR A 216 -4.58 4.97 -11.86
N GLU A 217 -4.92 4.73 -10.59
CA GLU A 217 -6.26 4.25 -10.20
C GLU A 217 -7.36 5.25 -10.59
N LEU A 218 -7.09 6.55 -10.44
CA LEU A 218 -7.99 7.64 -10.82
C LEU A 218 -8.08 7.89 -12.34
N GLY A 219 -7.35 7.12 -13.14
CA GLY A 219 -7.44 7.11 -14.60
C GLY A 219 -6.33 7.86 -15.34
N ILE A 220 -5.31 8.35 -14.65
CA ILE A 220 -4.16 9.01 -15.26
C ILE A 220 -2.94 8.10 -15.11
N PRO A 221 -2.46 7.43 -16.17
CA PRO A 221 -1.33 6.51 -16.09
C PRO A 221 -0.07 7.24 -15.59
N THR A 222 0.47 6.75 -14.48
CA THR A 222 1.56 7.42 -13.75
C THR A 222 2.57 6.40 -13.25
N PRO A 223 3.50 5.92 -14.11
CA PRO A 223 4.60 5.08 -13.67
C PRO A 223 5.56 5.87 -12.79
N ASN A 224 6.30 5.16 -11.94
CA ASN A 224 7.28 5.74 -11.04
C ASN A 224 8.68 5.64 -11.62
N ILE A 225 9.49 6.69 -11.45
CA ILE A 225 10.88 6.75 -11.88
C ILE A 225 11.80 6.92 -10.67
N PHE A 226 13.01 6.45 -10.83
CA PHE A 226 14.06 6.51 -9.80
C PHE A 226 14.44 7.94 -9.39
N THR A 227 14.87 8.09 -8.14
CA THR A 227 15.46 9.32 -7.59
C THR A 227 16.93 9.15 -7.24
N GLY A 228 17.46 7.92 -7.24
CA GLY A 228 18.78 7.58 -6.73
C GLY A 228 18.84 7.55 -5.20
N GLY A 229 17.71 7.64 -4.52
CA GLY A 229 17.63 7.63 -3.06
C GLY A 229 17.74 6.24 -2.46
N HIS A 230 18.04 6.18 -1.16
CA HIS A 230 18.08 4.95 -0.36
C HIS A 230 17.88 5.29 1.12
N ASN A 231 17.53 4.27 1.93
CA ASN A 231 17.26 4.42 3.37
C ASN A 231 16.16 5.42 3.67
N TYR A 232 15.06 5.37 2.92
CA TYR A 232 13.86 6.15 3.17
C TYR A 232 13.27 5.79 4.55
N HIS A 233 12.65 6.76 5.23
CA HIS A 233 12.11 6.66 6.60
C HIS A 233 13.20 6.39 7.66
#